data_bca56120d6b06fe7309766427aa06254
#
_entry.id   bca56120d6b06fe7309766427aa06254
#
_cell.length_a   1.000
_cell.length_b   1.000
_cell.length_c   1.000
_cell.angle_alpha   90.00
_cell.angle_beta   90.00
_cell.angle_gamma   90.00
#
_symmetry.space_group_name_H-M   'P 1'
#
loop_
_entity.id
_entity.type
_entity.pdbx_description
1 polymer ?
#
loop_
_entity_poly.entity_id
_entity_poly.type
_entity_poly.pdbx_seq_one_letter_code
_entity_poly.pdbx_strand_id
1 'polypeptide(L)'
;MTTLPLRPGRGGFLRPFGCGWFIREYLLGNGPEGSPTIDSAIGACQADIFYHYKLALHKAYAEDAVAYENEQRINRKMPIYTEAEYWDRVAYFMNRMPYKLFKCRYHSFQRYFHWLKQLGWTEPTGKEEESSVQDAMPDYPQAPPRRYYRLTQKGREALDYQWSNPQLALYPERGLEYFREKRKNHKYSRIAPTKSRRTRTV
;
A
#
# COMPACT_ATOMS: atom_id res chain seq x y z
N MET A 1 -20.47 -8.35 -1.26
CA MET A 1 -19.07 -8.35 -0.83
C MET A 1 -18.23 -7.91 -2.02
N THR A 2 -17.77 -6.67 -2.02
CA THR A 2 -16.88 -6.17 -3.06
C THR A 2 -15.47 -6.62 -2.68
N THR A 3 -15.09 -7.80 -3.16
CA THR A 3 -13.68 -8.18 -3.15
C THR A 3 -12.94 -7.17 -4.00
N LEU A 4 -12.02 -6.43 -3.38
CA LEU A 4 -11.06 -5.61 -4.12
C LEU A 4 -10.48 -6.51 -5.22
N PRO A 5 -10.64 -6.15 -6.50
CA PRO A 5 -10.15 -7.01 -7.57
C PRO A 5 -8.65 -7.25 -7.36
N LEU A 6 -8.31 -8.52 -7.16
CA LEU A 6 -6.95 -8.97 -7.08
C LEU A 6 -6.23 -8.57 -8.37
N ARG A 7 -5.46 -7.46 -8.29
CA ARG A 7 -4.34 -7.11 -9.17
C ARG A 7 -4.64 -6.49 -10.54
N PRO A 8 -4.54 -5.20 -10.63
CA PRO A 8 -3.72 -4.62 -11.67
C PRO A 8 -2.32 -4.29 -11.10
N GLY A 9 -1.35 -5.05 -11.50
CA GLY A 9 0.08 -4.78 -11.23
C GLY A 9 0.49 -4.92 -9.76
N ARG A 10 1.28 -5.95 -9.46
CA ARG A 10 1.93 -6.08 -8.16
C ARG A 10 2.68 -4.79 -7.85
N GLY A 11 2.29 -4.10 -6.79
CA GLY A 11 3.04 -2.99 -6.25
C GLY A 11 4.48 -3.40 -6.00
N GLY A 12 5.46 -2.51 -6.18
CA GLY A 12 6.87 -2.83 -6.02
C GLY A 12 7.12 -3.62 -4.73
N PHE A 13 7.96 -4.64 -4.80
CA PHE A 13 8.28 -5.58 -3.73
C PHE A 13 7.11 -6.45 -3.24
N LEU A 14 6.58 -7.30 -4.12
CA LEU A 14 5.67 -8.39 -3.73
C LEU A 14 4.38 -7.96 -3.02
N ARG A 15 3.99 -6.70 -3.07
CA ARG A 15 2.74 -6.25 -2.47
C ARG A 15 1.55 -6.72 -3.33
N PRO A 16 0.45 -7.16 -2.71
CA PRO A 16 -0.75 -7.61 -3.41
C PRO A 16 -1.32 -6.54 -4.34
N PHE A 17 -1.22 -5.26 -3.96
CA PHE A 17 -1.66 -4.11 -4.76
C PHE A 17 -0.82 -2.86 -4.51
N GLY A 18 -0.86 -1.92 -5.46
CA GLY A 18 -0.11 -0.67 -5.40
C GLY A 18 -0.77 0.37 -4.48
N CYS A 19 0.07 1.19 -3.84
CA CYS A 19 -0.40 2.26 -2.96
C CYS A 19 -1.21 3.33 -3.72
N GLY A 20 -0.75 3.74 -4.92
CA GLY A 20 -1.46 4.74 -5.72
C GLY A 20 -2.86 4.25 -6.13
N TRP A 21 -2.94 3.03 -6.64
CA TRP A 21 -4.22 2.40 -6.97
C TRP A 21 -5.17 2.33 -5.76
N PHE A 22 -4.68 1.92 -4.59
CA PHE A 22 -5.49 1.88 -3.37
C PHE A 22 -6.03 3.27 -2.98
N ILE A 23 -5.19 4.31 -3.07
CA ILE A 23 -5.62 5.70 -2.78
C ILE A 23 -6.77 6.10 -3.71
N ARG A 24 -6.66 5.78 -5.01
CA ARG A 24 -7.74 6.05 -5.97
C ARG A 24 -9.03 5.36 -5.58
N GLU A 25 -8.99 4.04 -5.40
CA GLU A 25 -10.18 3.25 -5.08
C GLU A 25 -10.82 3.73 -3.77
N TYR A 26 -10.03 4.02 -2.77
CA TYR A 26 -10.53 4.56 -1.51
C TYR A 26 -11.26 5.90 -1.71
N LEU A 27 -10.67 6.83 -2.47
CA LEU A 27 -11.27 8.14 -2.75
C LEU A 27 -12.48 8.07 -3.70
N LEU A 28 -12.64 6.98 -4.44
CA LEU A 28 -13.85 6.67 -5.21
C LEU A 28 -14.98 6.04 -4.35
N GLY A 29 -14.71 5.76 -3.08
CA GLY A 29 -15.66 5.08 -2.18
C GLY A 29 -15.58 3.55 -2.24
N ASN A 30 -14.62 2.99 -2.97
CA ASN A 30 -14.38 1.54 -3.05
C ASN A 30 -13.38 1.06 -1.98
N GLY A 31 -13.38 1.69 -0.82
CA GLY A 31 -12.54 1.27 0.32
C GLY A 31 -12.88 -0.14 0.82
N PRO A 32 -12.00 -0.76 1.63
CA PRO A 32 -12.28 -2.04 2.26
C PRO A 32 -13.49 -1.94 3.21
N GLU A 33 -14.06 -3.08 3.55
CA GLU A 33 -15.15 -3.18 4.52
C GLU A 33 -14.79 -2.45 5.83
N GLY A 34 -15.73 -1.69 6.38
CA GLY A 34 -15.51 -0.85 7.55
C GLY A 34 -14.88 0.52 7.24
N SER A 35 -14.59 0.82 5.98
CA SER A 35 -14.21 2.18 5.59
C SER A 35 -15.39 3.14 5.69
N PRO A 36 -15.17 4.41 6.08
CA PRO A 36 -16.24 5.40 6.08
C PRO A 36 -16.73 5.67 4.64
N THR A 37 -17.98 6.05 4.51
CA THR A 37 -18.52 6.53 3.24
C THR A 37 -17.80 7.81 2.84
N ILE A 38 -17.28 7.84 1.62
CA ILE A 38 -16.55 8.98 1.10
C ILE A 38 -17.51 9.92 0.39
N ASP A 39 -17.68 11.12 0.94
CA ASP A 39 -18.29 12.23 0.23
C ASP A 39 -17.30 12.77 -0.80
N SER A 40 -17.69 12.81 -2.06
CA SER A 40 -16.83 13.27 -3.16
C SER A 40 -16.42 14.75 -3.05
N ALA A 41 -17.19 15.58 -2.33
CA ALA A 41 -16.87 16.98 -2.09
C ALA A 41 -15.84 17.14 -0.95
N ILE A 42 -15.97 16.33 0.10
CA ILE A 42 -15.11 16.38 1.29
C ILE A 42 -13.85 15.52 1.11
N GLY A 43 -13.99 14.37 0.44
CA GLY A 43 -12.91 13.41 0.28
C GLY A 43 -12.58 12.67 1.57
N ALA A 44 -11.31 12.31 1.76
CA ALA A 44 -10.84 11.56 2.92
C ALA A 44 -9.51 12.09 3.47
N CYS A 45 -9.32 11.87 4.77
CA CYS A 45 -8.06 12.20 5.44
C CYS A 45 -6.96 11.22 5.03
N GLN A 46 -5.77 11.75 4.78
CA GLN A 46 -4.58 10.98 4.42
C GLN A 46 -4.22 9.90 5.45
N ALA A 47 -4.43 10.17 6.74
CA ALA A 47 -4.16 9.22 7.81
C ALA A 47 -5.14 8.04 7.80
N ASP A 48 -6.42 8.29 7.51
CA ASP A 48 -7.44 7.25 7.44
C ASP A 48 -7.21 6.33 6.22
N ILE A 49 -6.88 6.92 5.07
CA ILE A 49 -6.50 6.14 3.89
C ILE A 49 -5.30 5.25 4.19
N PHE A 50 -4.30 5.78 4.92
CA PHE A 50 -3.12 4.99 5.30
C PHE A 50 -3.47 3.85 6.26
N TYR A 51 -4.32 4.10 7.24
CA TYR A 51 -4.78 3.08 8.19
C TYR A 51 -5.46 1.93 7.44
N HIS A 52 -6.45 2.24 6.60
CA HIS A 52 -7.17 1.25 5.81
C HIS A 52 -6.27 0.54 4.77
N TYR A 53 -5.29 1.24 4.20
CA TYR A 53 -4.29 0.63 3.33
C TYR A 53 -3.48 -0.45 4.05
N LYS A 54 -3.07 -0.20 5.29
CA LYS A 54 -2.35 -1.21 6.10
C LYS A 54 -3.21 -2.42 6.42
N LEU A 55 -4.47 -2.19 6.80
CA LEU A 55 -5.42 -3.28 7.08
C LEU A 55 -5.67 -4.13 5.83
N ALA A 56 -5.92 -3.48 4.70
CA ALA A 56 -6.13 -4.16 3.42
C ALA A 56 -4.89 -4.96 2.97
N LEU A 57 -3.69 -4.43 3.14
CA LEU A 57 -2.45 -5.17 2.87
C LEU A 57 -2.32 -6.40 3.75
N HIS A 58 -2.60 -6.26 5.03
CA HIS A 58 -2.51 -7.35 5.99
C HIS A 58 -3.46 -8.50 5.61
N LYS A 59 -4.72 -8.15 5.33
CA LYS A 59 -5.74 -9.12 4.88
C LYS A 59 -5.33 -9.79 3.56
N ALA A 60 -4.90 -9.02 2.56
CA ALA A 60 -4.53 -9.56 1.26
C ALA A 60 -3.32 -10.51 1.31
N TYR A 61 -2.35 -10.26 2.18
CA TYR A 61 -1.25 -11.23 2.40
C TYR A 61 -1.73 -12.50 3.05
N ALA A 62 -2.68 -12.42 4.00
CA ALA A 62 -3.27 -13.60 4.62
C ALA A 62 -4.06 -14.43 3.60
N GLU A 63 -4.86 -13.77 2.76
CA GLU A 63 -5.59 -14.41 1.66
C GLU A 63 -4.66 -15.08 0.63
N ASP A 64 -3.56 -14.40 0.25
CA ASP A 64 -2.52 -14.98 -0.63
C ASP A 64 -1.89 -16.25 0.00
N ALA A 65 -1.68 -16.25 1.33
CA ALA A 65 -1.15 -17.42 2.04
C ALA A 65 -2.13 -18.59 2.02
N VAL A 66 -3.42 -18.35 2.24
CA VAL A 66 -4.46 -19.40 2.17
C VAL A 66 -4.63 -19.90 0.73
N ALA A 67 -4.59 -19.01 -0.27
CA ALA A 67 -4.61 -19.40 -1.67
C ALA A 67 -3.44 -20.34 -2.02
N TYR A 68 -2.24 -20.04 -1.53
CA TYR A 68 -1.09 -20.92 -1.68
C TYR A 68 -1.28 -22.27 -0.99
N GLU A 69 -1.83 -22.30 0.23
CA GLU A 69 -2.17 -23.57 0.89
C GLU A 69 -3.17 -24.39 0.08
N ASN A 70 -4.21 -23.76 -0.48
CA ASN A 70 -5.18 -24.44 -1.34
C ASN A 70 -4.51 -25.02 -2.59
N GLU A 71 -3.60 -24.30 -3.22
CA GLU A 71 -2.81 -24.82 -4.34
C GLU A 71 -2.00 -26.07 -3.94
N GLN A 72 -1.35 -26.03 -2.77
CA GLN A 72 -0.64 -27.20 -2.25
C GLN A 72 -1.56 -28.39 -1.93
N ARG A 73 -2.78 -28.13 -1.45
CA ARG A 73 -3.79 -29.17 -1.21
C ARG A 73 -4.23 -29.84 -2.52
N ILE A 74 -4.48 -29.06 -3.56
CA ILE A 74 -4.81 -29.59 -4.90
C ILE A 74 -3.67 -30.48 -5.41
N ASN A 75 -2.42 -30.03 -5.31
CA ASN A 75 -1.26 -30.81 -5.75
C ASN A 75 -1.11 -32.14 -4.99
N ARG A 76 -1.60 -32.21 -3.75
CA ARG A 76 -1.63 -33.42 -2.91
C ARG A 76 -2.92 -34.22 -3.03
N LYS A 77 -3.81 -33.87 -3.97
CA LYS A 77 -5.14 -34.49 -4.15
C LYS A 77 -6.04 -34.40 -2.90
N MET A 78 -5.87 -33.36 -2.11
CA MET A 78 -6.70 -33.05 -0.95
C MET A 78 -7.80 -32.05 -1.36
N PRO A 79 -8.99 -32.08 -0.72
CA PRO A 79 -10.02 -31.09 -0.98
C PRO A 79 -9.53 -29.70 -0.57
N ILE A 80 -9.93 -28.66 -1.32
CA ILE A 80 -9.70 -27.27 -0.94
C ILE A 80 -10.51 -26.91 0.31
N TYR A 81 -10.14 -25.86 0.98
CA TYR A 81 -10.89 -25.35 2.12
C TYR A 81 -12.31 -24.96 1.73
N THR A 82 -13.29 -25.29 2.55
CA THR A 82 -14.63 -24.73 2.51
C THR A 82 -14.56 -23.22 2.80
N GLU A 83 -15.63 -22.48 2.52
CA GLU A 83 -15.66 -21.04 2.77
C GLU A 83 -15.39 -20.70 4.26
N ALA A 84 -16.00 -21.45 5.19
CA ALA A 84 -15.76 -21.26 6.62
C ALA A 84 -14.30 -21.52 7.00
N GLU A 85 -13.74 -22.66 6.60
CA GLU A 85 -12.33 -22.98 6.83
C GLU A 85 -11.38 -21.98 6.19
N TYR A 86 -11.74 -21.44 5.01
CA TYR A 86 -10.94 -20.41 4.34
C TYR A 86 -10.83 -19.16 5.22
N TRP A 87 -11.93 -18.64 5.75
CA TRP A 87 -11.92 -17.46 6.58
C TRP A 87 -11.25 -17.70 7.94
N ASP A 88 -11.40 -18.87 8.52
CA ASP A 88 -10.66 -19.27 9.73
C ASP A 88 -9.15 -19.30 9.46
N ARG A 89 -8.73 -19.80 8.29
CA ARG A 89 -7.31 -19.77 7.89
C ARG A 89 -6.81 -18.37 7.63
N VAL A 90 -7.60 -17.49 7.01
CA VAL A 90 -7.25 -16.08 6.84
C VAL A 90 -7.03 -15.42 8.21
N ALA A 91 -7.94 -15.61 9.16
CA ALA A 91 -7.81 -15.09 10.52
C ALA A 91 -6.55 -15.64 11.23
N TYR A 92 -6.27 -16.92 11.08
CA TYR A 92 -5.05 -17.55 11.60
C TYR A 92 -3.79 -16.89 11.05
N PHE A 93 -3.70 -16.66 9.72
CA PHE A 93 -2.55 -15.99 9.13
C PHE A 93 -2.45 -14.53 9.53
N MET A 94 -3.56 -13.80 9.61
CA MET A 94 -3.56 -12.41 10.10
C MET A 94 -2.95 -12.32 11.50
N ASN A 95 -3.27 -13.24 12.40
CA ASN A 95 -2.76 -13.24 13.76
C ASN A 95 -1.27 -13.64 13.88
N ARG A 96 -0.74 -14.37 12.89
CA ARG A 96 0.64 -14.88 12.92
C ARG A 96 1.59 -14.21 11.95
N MET A 97 1.08 -13.39 11.07
CA MET A 97 1.90 -12.77 10.04
C MET A 97 2.95 -11.83 10.65
N PRO A 98 4.22 -11.99 10.28
CA PRO A 98 5.25 -11.08 10.73
C PRO A 98 4.97 -9.65 10.28
N TYR A 99 4.96 -8.70 11.20
CA TYR A 99 4.73 -7.27 10.91
C TYR A 99 5.60 -6.73 9.75
N LYS A 100 6.77 -7.32 9.55
CA LYS A 100 7.70 -6.93 8.47
C LYS A 100 7.10 -7.08 7.07
N LEU A 101 6.19 -8.03 6.84
CA LEU A 101 5.60 -8.27 5.52
C LEU A 101 4.65 -7.15 5.10
N PHE A 102 3.79 -6.69 6.00
CA PHE A 102 2.84 -5.61 5.71
C PHE A 102 3.29 -4.24 6.24
N LYS A 103 4.56 -4.16 6.68
CA LYS A 103 5.14 -2.90 7.15
C LYS A 103 5.14 -1.86 6.03
N CYS A 104 4.34 -0.84 6.20
CA CYS A 104 4.35 0.36 5.40
C CYS A 104 4.64 1.55 6.30
N ARG A 105 5.67 2.35 5.99
CA ARG A 105 5.96 3.57 6.73
C ARG A 105 5.08 4.69 6.23
N TYR A 106 4.50 5.46 7.12
CA TYR A 106 3.67 6.61 6.77
C TYR A 106 4.40 7.59 5.85
N HIS A 107 5.67 7.85 6.10
CA HIS A 107 6.51 8.67 5.22
C HIS A 107 6.60 8.14 3.77
N SER A 108 6.68 6.82 3.58
CA SER A 108 6.67 6.24 2.23
C SER A 108 5.31 6.38 1.56
N PHE A 109 4.23 6.32 2.33
CA PHE A 109 2.87 6.55 1.85
C PHE A 109 2.67 8.02 1.46
N GLN A 110 3.16 8.96 2.26
CA GLN A 110 3.09 10.40 1.95
C GLN A 110 3.75 10.77 0.62
N ARG A 111 4.80 10.06 0.19
CA ARG A 111 5.40 10.28 -1.13
C ARG A 111 4.42 10.06 -2.27
N TYR A 112 3.55 9.06 -2.16
CA TYR A 112 2.52 8.84 -3.18
C TYR A 112 1.58 10.04 -3.26
N PHE A 113 1.10 10.56 -2.16
CA PHE A 113 0.30 11.78 -2.16
C PHE A 113 1.04 12.98 -2.75
N HIS A 114 2.33 13.12 -2.49
CA HIS A 114 3.13 14.15 -3.11
C HIS A 114 3.13 14.02 -4.65
N TRP A 115 3.36 12.82 -5.18
CA TRP A 115 3.31 12.58 -6.62
C TRP A 115 1.91 12.79 -7.20
N LEU A 116 0.89 12.32 -6.52
CA LEU A 116 -0.50 12.48 -6.96
C LEU A 116 -0.92 13.95 -7.03
N LYS A 117 -0.47 14.77 -6.08
CA LYS A 117 -0.66 16.22 -6.12
C LYS A 117 0.09 16.86 -7.27
N GLN A 118 1.35 16.49 -7.52
CA GLN A 118 2.13 17.01 -8.65
C GLN A 118 1.51 16.63 -10.00
N LEU A 119 0.91 15.46 -10.11
CA LEU A 119 0.16 15.03 -11.29
C LEU A 119 -1.20 15.77 -11.44
N GLY A 120 -1.64 16.45 -10.40
CA GLY A 120 -2.96 17.07 -10.34
C GLY A 120 -4.10 16.03 -10.26
N TRP A 121 -3.85 14.83 -9.73
CA TRP A 121 -4.86 13.77 -9.59
C TRP A 121 -5.62 13.84 -8.27
N THR A 122 -5.00 14.43 -7.27
CA THR A 122 -5.62 14.71 -5.97
C THR A 122 -5.41 16.16 -5.59
N GLU A 123 -6.39 16.74 -4.92
CA GLU A 123 -6.34 18.11 -4.41
C GLU A 123 -6.84 18.17 -2.96
N PRO A 124 -6.33 19.11 -2.15
CA PRO A 124 -6.88 19.36 -0.82
C PRO A 124 -8.27 19.98 -0.95
N THR A 125 -9.20 19.59 -0.08
CA THR A 125 -10.57 20.12 -0.06
C THR A 125 -10.71 21.38 0.78
N GLY A 126 -9.68 21.75 1.51
CA GLY A 126 -9.71 22.84 2.49
C GLY A 126 -10.28 22.43 3.84
N LYS A 127 -10.85 21.25 3.97
CA LYS A 127 -11.28 20.73 5.28
C LYS A 127 -10.05 20.34 6.08
N GLU A 128 -9.96 20.88 7.31
CA GLU A 128 -8.96 20.52 8.29
C GLU A 128 -9.65 20.14 9.59
N GLU A 129 -9.11 19.19 10.31
CA GLU A 129 -9.55 18.76 11.65
C GLU A 129 -8.34 18.74 12.57
N GLU A 130 -8.55 19.04 13.85
CA GLU A 130 -7.50 18.90 14.84
C GLU A 130 -7.00 17.46 14.94
N SER A 131 -5.75 17.30 15.29
CA SER A 131 -5.17 15.98 15.46
C SER A 131 -5.70 15.35 16.75
N SER A 132 -6.26 14.15 16.66
CA SER A 132 -6.69 13.37 17.84
C SER A 132 -5.56 13.05 18.82
N VAL A 133 -4.30 13.25 18.45
CA VAL A 133 -3.14 13.13 19.35
C VAL A 133 -3.14 14.25 20.37
N GLN A 134 -3.64 15.44 20.02
CA GLN A 134 -3.74 16.59 20.90
C GLN A 134 -4.69 16.33 22.07
N ASP A 135 -5.81 15.64 21.79
CA ASP A 135 -6.81 15.30 22.83
C ASP A 135 -6.27 14.28 23.83
N ALA A 136 -5.43 13.35 23.35
CA ALA A 136 -4.85 12.30 24.17
C ALA A 136 -3.60 12.74 24.96
N MET A 137 -2.87 13.73 24.45
CA MET A 137 -1.60 14.23 25.01
C MET A 137 -1.51 15.76 24.89
N PRO A 138 -2.14 16.53 25.80
CA PRO A 138 -2.17 18.00 25.73
C PRO A 138 -0.77 18.66 25.70
N ASP A 139 0.21 18.03 26.36
CA ASP A 139 1.59 18.52 26.44
C ASP A 139 2.45 18.14 25.22
N TYR A 140 1.88 17.40 24.26
CA TYR A 140 2.60 17.02 23.05
C TYR A 140 2.72 18.25 22.11
N PRO A 141 3.87 18.40 21.41
CA PRO A 141 4.00 19.47 20.40
C PRO A 141 2.83 19.40 19.44
N GLN A 142 2.22 20.54 19.12
CA GLN A 142 1.03 20.61 18.28
C GLN A 142 1.20 19.78 17.00
N ALA A 143 0.46 18.68 16.90
CA ALA A 143 0.48 17.83 15.74
C ALA A 143 -0.16 18.57 14.55
N PRO A 144 0.34 18.41 13.32
CA PRO A 144 -0.24 19.06 12.17
C PRO A 144 -1.71 18.62 12.00
N PRO A 145 -2.60 19.54 11.57
CA PRO A 145 -4.00 19.23 11.39
C PRO A 145 -4.19 18.13 10.34
N ARG A 146 -5.25 17.35 10.50
CA ARG A 146 -5.66 16.32 9.55
C ARG A 146 -6.26 17.00 8.33
N ARG A 147 -5.64 16.79 7.17
CA ARG A 147 -6.04 17.39 5.89
C ARG A 147 -6.78 16.37 5.03
N TYR A 148 -7.86 16.82 4.41
CA TYR A 148 -8.70 16.02 3.54
C TYR A 148 -8.34 16.27 2.07
N TYR A 149 -8.40 15.19 1.30
CA TYR A 149 -8.09 15.18 -0.14
C TYR A 149 -9.21 14.51 -0.92
N ARG A 150 -9.45 15.01 -2.12
CA ARG A 150 -10.37 14.39 -3.07
C ARG A 150 -9.70 14.14 -4.42
N LEU A 151 -10.33 13.32 -5.25
CA LEU A 151 -9.90 13.14 -6.64
C LEU A 151 -10.34 14.32 -7.49
N THR A 152 -9.42 14.80 -8.32
CA THR A 152 -9.76 15.73 -9.42
C THR A 152 -10.38 14.96 -10.60
N GLN A 153 -10.96 15.69 -11.57
CA GLN A 153 -11.43 15.08 -12.80
C GLN A 153 -10.27 14.37 -13.54
N LYS A 154 -9.11 15.00 -13.62
CA LYS A 154 -7.90 14.41 -14.21
C LYS A 154 -7.50 13.10 -13.51
N GLY A 155 -7.63 13.02 -12.18
CA GLY A 155 -7.36 11.80 -11.43
C GLY A 155 -8.36 10.69 -11.71
N ARG A 156 -9.63 11.03 -11.91
CA ARG A 156 -10.69 10.06 -12.27
C ARG A 156 -10.47 9.45 -13.66
N GLU A 157 -9.99 10.26 -14.61
CA GLU A 157 -9.75 9.86 -16.01
C GLU A 157 -8.40 9.17 -16.22
N ALA A 158 -7.47 9.26 -15.28
CA ALA A 158 -6.17 8.65 -15.39
C ALA A 158 -6.29 7.11 -15.42
N LEU A 159 -5.51 6.49 -16.31
CA LEU A 159 -5.58 5.05 -16.58
C LEU A 159 -4.99 4.22 -15.41
N ASP A 160 -5.49 3.00 -15.23
CA ASP A 160 -5.11 2.10 -14.13
C ASP A 160 -3.61 1.84 -14.06
N TYR A 161 -2.94 1.68 -15.20
CA TYR A 161 -1.49 1.47 -15.22
C TYR A 161 -0.71 2.68 -14.71
N GLN A 162 -1.22 3.90 -14.90
CA GLN A 162 -0.62 5.12 -14.38
C GLN A 162 -0.77 5.20 -12.87
N TRP A 163 -1.94 4.84 -12.34
CA TRP A 163 -2.19 4.73 -10.90
C TRP A 163 -1.35 3.65 -10.23
N SER A 164 -1.03 2.58 -10.94
CA SER A 164 -0.12 1.56 -10.43
C SER A 164 1.31 2.06 -10.26
N ASN A 165 1.73 3.06 -11.05
CA ASN A 165 3.05 3.68 -10.95
C ASN A 165 3.00 5.21 -11.18
N PRO A 166 2.52 5.99 -10.21
CA PRO A 166 2.43 7.45 -10.34
C PRO A 166 3.77 8.13 -10.59
N GLN A 167 4.86 7.56 -10.10
CA GLN A 167 6.20 8.09 -10.35
C GLN A 167 6.57 8.02 -11.83
N LEU A 168 6.20 6.95 -12.52
CA LEU A 168 6.43 6.83 -13.95
C LEU A 168 5.53 7.78 -14.76
N ALA A 169 4.29 7.97 -14.30
CA ALA A 169 3.38 8.93 -14.92
C ALA A 169 3.90 10.38 -14.78
N LEU A 170 4.57 10.69 -13.67
CA LEU A 170 5.18 12.00 -13.43
C LEU A 170 6.47 12.23 -14.24
N TYR A 171 7.23 11.18 -14.49
CA TYR A 171 8.52 11.23 -15.20
C TYR A 171 8.55 10.22 -16.37
N PRO A 172 7.74 10.42 -17.42
CA PRO A 172 7.64 9.47 -18.52
C PRO A 172 8.97 9.29 -19.27
N GLU A 173 9.82 10.31 -19.29
CA GLU A 173 11.17 10.27 -19.88
C GLU A 173 12.12 9.28 -19.21
N ARG A 174 11.85 8.92 -17.95
CA ARG A 174 12.66 7.93 -17.22
C ARG A 174 12.37 6.49 -17.60
N GLY A 175 11.33 6.22 -18.37
CA GLY A 175 10.96 4.96 -18.97
C GLY A 175 11.20 3.68 -18.17
N LEU A 176 10.87 2.54 -18.76
CA LEU A 176 11.15 1.22 -18.19
C LEU A 176 12.67 0.92 -18.10
N GLU A 177 13.50 1.56 -18.91
CA GLU A 177 14.94 1.35 -18.93
C GLU A 177 15.63 1.87 -17.66
N TYR A 178 15.26 3.05 -17.19
CA TYR A 178 15.77 3.57 -15.92
C TYR A 178 15.53 2.63 -14.75
N PHE A 179 14.35 2.01 -14.70
CA PHE A 179 14.02 1.05 -13.65
C PHE A 179 14.73 -0.29 -13.83
N ARG A 180 15.03 -0.68 -15.08
CA ARG A 180 15.84 -1.88 -15.39
C ARG A 180 17.29 -1.69 -14.97
N GLU A 181 17.89 -0.54 -15.25
CA GLU A 181 19.26 -0.21 -14.85
C GLU A 181 19.40 -0.11 -13.33
N LYS A 182 18.45 0.53 -12.66
CA LYS A 182 18.45 0.61 -11.20
C LYS A 182 18.33 -0.78 -10.54
N ARG A 183 17.59 -1.72 -11.15
CA ARG A 183 17.54 -3.11 -10.70
C ARG A 183 18.85 -3.85 -10.93
N LYS A 184 19.53 -3.61 -12.05
CA LYS A 184 20.86 -4.18 -12.33
C LYS A 184 21.88 -3.69 -11.31
N ASN A 185 21.97 -2.39 -11.10
CA ASN A 185 22.89 -1.79 -10.13
C ASN A 185 22.65 -2.23 -8.70
N HIS A 186 21.39 -2.45 -8.31
CA HIS A 186 21.06 -2.96 -6.96
C HIS A 186 21.40 -4.46 -6.79
N LYS A 187 21.36 -5.26 -7.84
CA LYS A 187 21.87 -6.65 -7.84
C LYS A 187 23.39 -6.69 -7.67
N TYR A 188 24.11 -5.83 -8.35
CA TYR A 188 25.58 -5.76 -8.26
C TYR A 188 26.08 -5.21 -6.92
N SER A 189 25.39 -4.29 -6.29
CA SER A 189 25.77 -3.78 -4.96
C SER A 189 25.61 -4.81 -3.83
N ARG A 190 24.81 -5.86 -4.03
CA ARG A 190 24.68 -6.98 -3.07
C ARG A 190 25.75 -8.07 -3.22
N ILE A 191 26.52 -8.05 -4.31
CA ILE A 191 27.58 -9.02 -4.62
C ILE A 191 28.96 -8.44 -4.30
N ALA A 192 29.06 -7.21 -3.78
CA ALA A 192 30.33 -6.67 -3.30
C ALA A 192 30.89 -7.56 -2.19
N PRO A 193 32.13 -8.05 -2.32
CA PRO A 193 32.71 -9.00 -1.38
C PRO A 193 32.76 -8.36 0.02
N THR A 194 32.28 -9.10 0.99
CA THR A 194 32.43 -8.80 2.41
C THR A 194 33.92 -8.57 2.68
N LYS A 195 34.29 -7.33 3.01
CA LYS A 195 35.66 -7.00 3.40
C LYS A 195 36.13 -8.00 4.46
N SER A 196 37.20 -8.72 4.16
CA SER A 196 37.85 -9.70 5.02
C SER A 196 38.04 -9.13 6.42
N ARG A 197 37.65 -9.92 7.44
CA ARG A 197 37.99 -9.67 8.83
C ARG A 197 39.52 -9.47 8.92
N ARG A 198 39.92 -8.25 9.26
CA ARG A 198 41.28 -8.03 9.74
C ARG A 198 41.48 -8.90 10.98
N THR A 199 42.26 -9.96 10.84
CA THR A 199 42.86 -10.69 11.96
C THR A 199 43.69 -9.69 12.77
N ARG A 200 43.25 -9.38 13.99
CA ARG A 200 44.11 -8.78 14.99
C ARG A 200 45.07 -9.86 15.46
N THR A 201 46.30 -9.76 15.05
CA THR A 201 47.43 -10.45 15.72
C THR A 201 47.64 -9.74 17.05
N VAL A 202 47.69 -10.53 18.12
CA VAL A 202 48.11 -10.18 19.49
C VAL A 202 49.60 -10.00 19.51
#